data_72034611d97c1c1cb29497cd8eb0271a
#
_entry.id   72034611d97c1c1cb29497cd8eb0271a
#
_cell.length_a   1.000
_cell.length_b   1.000
_cell.length_c   1.000
_cell.angle_alpha   90.00
_cell.angle_beta   90.00
_cell.angle_gamma   90.00
#
_symmetry.space_group_name_H-M   'P 1'
#
loop_
_entity.id
_entity.type
_entity.pdbx_description
1 polymer ?
#
loop_
_entity_poly.entity_id
_entity_poly.type
_entity_poly.pdbx_seq_one_letter_code
_entity_poly.pdbx_strand_id
1 'polypeptide(L)'
;MRVAAGFAAVLLFTTSASGQSPEPAAAPAPSAPSALSDGAASGQTASAAAPQTPTNERYKDGMVIWETPADASVPFLLKFNINTQIRYLNTQSSEETYTDHLGVTRAVNTRNDITVNRAMFILGGYVFDQRARYSFTVWTSAGAASIVVASNIGWQFNKALMIMAGYTGVPGSRSLVNTFPFFTSTDRSMADNFFRPGFTQGAWATGELEHGVNYLAFVGNGLNTLNISANKIDTHLAFSGSVWWEPTGAYGEPGKARNMYDDYFASKKVRVRIGTSFTRSREDRFSNLDQSSPENTSLYNSDGVLTFSTGAFAPGVTVNEATYRLWAIDGGVKWNGLAINGQYFLRWLNDFDADGPLPLVSTFDHGAEITAGYFVKPKKVMVYGRGSWVRGQFGDSHEVGGGVKWHFLPTERLWLTGELFQIDRAPYSGAFTPYTAGMTGWVPMVQTVLAF
;
A
#
# COMPACT_ATOMS: atom_id res chain seq x y z
N MET A 1 -3.45 19.36 37.09
CA MET A 1 -2.15 19.09 37.73
C MET A 1 -2.13 17.63 38.17
N ARG A 2 -1.18 16.85 37.76
CA ARG A 2 -0.96 15.39 37.86
C ARG A 2 -1.70 14.55 36.80
N VAL A 3 -1.02 14.32 35.68
CA VAL A 3 -0.99 13.03 34.98
C VAL A 3 0.43 12.91 34.42
N ALA A 4 1.19 12.05 34.99
CA ALA A 4 2.41 11.50 34.41
C ALA A 4 2.53 10.05 34.89
N ALA A 5 3.01 9.23 34.01
CA ALA A 5 3.52 7.87 34.20
C ALA A 5 2.55 6.72 33.86
N GLY A 6 3.03 5.88 32.93
CA GLY A 6 2.70 4.49 32.88
C GLY A 6 2.57 3.87 31.48
N PHE A 7 3.63 3.84 30.66
CA PHE A 7 3.68 2.91 29.55
C PHE A 7 4.87 1.96 29.71
N ALA A 8 4.59 0.83 30.33
CA ALA A 8 5.39 -0.39 30.23
C ALA A 8 4.45 -1.57 30.45
N ALA A 9 3.91 -2.12 29.39
CA ALA A 9 3.20 -3.39 29.41
C ALA A 9 4.08 -4.46 28.77
N VAL A 10 4.66 -5.28 29.63
CA VAL A 10 5.33 -6.55 29.28
C VAL A 10 4.22 -7.59 29.10
N LEU A 11 4.15 -8.18 27.91
CA LEU A 11 3.29 -9.33 27.61
C LEU A 11 3.94 -10.60 28.15
N LEU A 12 3.42 -11.10 29.27
CA LEU A 12 3.66 -12.46 29.75
C LEU A 12 2.55 -13.38 29.26
N PHE A 13 2.90 -14.32 28.40
CA PHE A 13 2.01 -15.43 28.05
C PHE A 13 2.10 -16.51 29.11
N THR A 14 1.02 -16.77 29.81
CA THR A 14 0.83 -18.00 30.60
C THR A 14 -0.02 -18.97 29.80
N THR A 15 0.59 -20.10 29.48
CA THR A 15 -0.08 -21.25 28.89
C THR A 15 -0.76 -22.08 29.97
N SER A 16 -2.05 -22.33 29.87
CA SER A 16 -2.72 -23.39 30.59
C SER A 16 -3.20 -24.43 29.58
N ALA A 17 -2.58 -25.58 29.63
CA ALA A 17 -2.99 -26.75 28.85
C ALA A 17 -3.85 -27.69 29.69
N SER A 18 -4.97 -28.12 29.14
CA SER A 18 -5.55 -29.41 29.50
C SER A 18 -6.45 -29.92 28.36
N GLY A 19 -6.12 -31.09 27.85
CA GLY A 19 -6.88 -31.79 26.82
C GLY A 19 -6.11 -32.97 26.27
N GLN A 20 -6.19 -34.13 26.89
CA GLN A 20 -5.62 -35.39 26.45
C GLN A 20 -6.31 -35.90 25.18
N SER A 21 -5.52 -36.42 24.24
CA SER A 21 -5.96 -37.39 23.25
C SER A 21 -4.77 -38.28 22.83
N PRO A 22 -4.98 -39.51 22.39
CA PRO A 22 -4.07 -40.61 22.61
C PRO A 22 -2.93 -40.75 21.60
N GLU A 23 -1.88 -41.35 22.08
CA GLU A 23 -0.63 -41.72 21.43
C GLU A 23 -0.82 -42.79 20.32
N PRO A 24 -0.22 -42.65 19.16
CA PRO A 24 0.06 -43.77 18.27
C PRO A 24 1.52 -44.24 18.39
N ALA A 25 1.67 -45.54 18.34
CA ALA A 25 2.83 -46.34 18.59
C ALA A 25 4.10 -45.97 17.80
N ALA A 26 5.23 -46.16 18.48
CA ALA A 26 6.58 -46.02 17.97
C ALA A 26 6.94 -47.07 16.90
N ALA A 27 7.58 -46.63 15.82
CA ALA A 27 8.31 -47.46 14.87
C ALA A 27 9.82 -47.37 15.12
N PRO A 28 10.58 -48.48 14.86
CA PRO A 28 11.96 -48.60 15.35
C PRO A 28 12.98 -47.83 14.51
N ALA A 29 14.05 -47.41 15.19
CA ALA A 29 15.22 -46.71 14.63
C ALA A 29 16.09 -47.67 13.77
N PRO A 30 16.68 -47.19 12.68
CA PRO A 30 17.74 -47.91 11.99
C PRO A 30 19.12 -47.64 12.57
N SER A 31 19.88 -48.72 12.70
CA SER A 31 21.23 -48.83 13.21
C SER A 31 22.30 -48.17 12.34
N ALA A 32 23.31 -47.61 13.00
CA ALA A 32 24.51 -47.05 12.41
C ALA A 32 25.44 -48.09 11.82
N PRO A 33 26.18 -47.84 10.75
CA PRO A 33 27.33 -48.64 10.35
C PRO A 33 28.66 -48.07 10.86
N SER A 34 29.50 -49.02 11.20
CA SER A 34 30.83 -48.89 11.83
C SER A 34 31.89 -48.22 10.94
N ALA A 35 32.85 -47.61 11.59
CA ALA A 35 34.09 -47.11 11.04
C ALA A 35 35.00 -48.21 10.47
N LEU A 36 35.68 -47.93 9.39
CA LEU A 36 36.93 -48.58 8.99
C LEU A 36 37.99 -47.54 8.57
N SER A 37 39.18 -47.86 8.97
CA SER A 37 40.40 -47.12 9.11
C SER A 37 41.22 -46.91 7.85
N ASP A 38 42.02 -45.85 7.86
CA ASP A 38 43.38 -45.68 7.41
C ASP A 38 43.79 -45.97 5.94
N GLY A 39 44.32 -44.90 5.36
CA GLY A 39 45.17 -44.93 4.16
C GLY A 39 45.85 -43.57 3.93
N ALA A 40 47.07 -43.43 4.49
CA ALA A 40 47.90 -42.27 4.24
C ALA A 40 48.46 -42.19 2.82
N ALA A 41 48.39 -41.05 2.16
CA ALA A 41 49.25 -40.68 1.03
C ALA A 41 49.45 -39.17 0.90
N SER A 42 50.66 -38.81 1.17
CA SER A 42 51.53 -37.70 0.68
C SER A 42 50.93 -36.45 0.03
N GLY A 43 51.26 -35.40 0.61
CA GLY A 43 51.40 -33.99 0.34
C GLY A 43 51.44 -33.45 -1.12
N GLN A 44 50.54 -32.50 -1.30
CA GLN A 44 50.82 -31.31 -2.09
C GLN A 44 50.21 -30.12 -1.38
N THR A 45 51.03 -29.17 -0.99
CA THR A 45 50.62 -27.89 -0.42
C THR A 45 49.96 -27.05 -1.53
N ALA A 46 48.64 -27.19 -1.63
CA ALA A 46 47.83 -26.19 -2.32
C ALA A 46 47.69 -24.99 -1.38
N SER A 47 48.21 -23.84 -1.83
CA SER A 47 47.98 -22.54 -1.19
C SER A 47 46.51 -22.41 -0.89
N ALA A 48 46.14 -22.40 0.38
CA ALA A 48 44.78 -22.13 0.82
C ALA A 48 44.40 -20.73 0.38
N ALA A 49 43.58 -20.65 -0.68
CA ALA A 49 42.83 -19.42 -0.97
C ALA A 49 42.09 -19.05 0.31
N ALA A 50 42.28 -17.82 0.79
CA ALA A 50 41.57 -17.29 1.94
C ALA A 50 40.08 -17.60 1.75
N PRO A 51 39.34 -18.03 2.79
CA PRO A 51 37.91 -18.28 2.68
C PRO A 51 37.28 -16.99 2.24
N GLN A 52 36.81 -16.96 0.99
CA GLN A 52 35.93 -15.92 0.53
C GLN A 52 34.70 -16.05 1.43
N THR A 53 34.51 -15.07 2.31
CA THR A 53 33.25 -14.90 3.04
C THR A 53 32.16 -14.95 1.98
N PRO A 54 31.21 -15.89 2.03
CA PRO A 54 30.11 -15.88 1.08
C PRO A 54 29.43 -14.52 1.25
N THR A 55 29.61 -13.64 0.29
CA THR A 55 28.80 -12.43 0.20
C THR A 55 27.38 -12.96 0.13
N ASN A 56 26.59 -12.62 1.13
CA ASN A 56 25.26 -13.18 1.30
C ASN A 56 24.31 -12.51 0.27
N GLU A 57 24.55 -12.77 -1.01
CA GLU A 57 23.79 -12.24 -2.14
C GLU A 57 22.40 -12.88 -2.30
N ARG A 58 21.92 -13.56 -1.24
CA ARG A 58 20.56 -14.11 -1.21
C ARG A 58 19.47 -13.05 -1.14
N TYR A 59 19.84 -11.77 -1.06
CA TYR A 59 18.88 -10.67 -1.08
C TYR A 59 19.04 -9.84 -2.37
N LYS A 60 18.05 -9.94 -3.26
CA LYS A 60 17.95 -9.18 -4.52
C LYS A 60 16.58 -8.49 -4.57
N ASP A 61 16.34 -7.53 -3.67
CA ASP A 61 15.02 -6.92 -3.48
C ASP A 61 13.95 -8.00 -3.22
N GLY A 62 14.21 -8.80 -2.19
CA GLY A 62 13.52 -10.00 -1.75
C GLY A 62 14.50 -11.15 -1.51
N MET A 63 14.12 -12.08 -0.63
CA MET A 63 14.90 -13.29 -0.35
C MET A 63 14.94 -14.17 -1.60
N VAL A 64 16.12 -14.46 -2.11
CA VAL A 64 16.30 -15.42 -3.21
C VAL A 64 16.12 -16.85 -2.66
N ILE A 65 15.03 -17.48 -3.05
CA ILE A 65 14.75 -18.89 -2.72
C ILE A 65 15.51 -19.80 -3.66
N TRP A 66 15.45 -19.49 -4.96
CA TRP A 66 16.14 -20.23 -6.01
C TRP A 66 16.51 -19.29 -7.16
N GLU A 67 17.73 -19.48 -7.68
CA GLU A 67 18.17 -18.88 -8.93
C GLU A 67 19.02 -19.91 -9.68
N THR A 68 18.71 -20.14 -10.93
CA THR A 68 19.50 -21.03 -11.79
C THR A 68 20.87 -20.41 -12.10
N PRO A 69 21.93 -21.21 -12.31
CA PRO A 69 23.21 -20.72 -12.82
C PRO A 69 23.04 -19.89 -14.09
N ALA A 70 23.97 -18.99 -14.35
CA ALA A 70 23.89 -18.06 -15.49
C ALA A 70 23.92 -18.76 -16.88
N ASP A 71 24.48 -19.97 -16.93
CA ASP A 71 24.58 -20.85 -18.09
C ASP A 71 23.44 -21.89 -18.20
N ALA A 72 22.46 -21.81 -17.32
CA ALA A 72 21.33 -22.73 -17.36
C ALA A 72 20.52 -22.57 -18.65
N SER A 73 20.11 -23.69 -19.24
CA SER A 73 19.28 -23.70 -20.44
C SER A 73 17.90 -23.07 -20.26
N VAL A 74 17.41 -23.06 -19.02
CA VAL A 74 16.16 -22.37 -18.62
C VAL A 74 16.48 -21.42 -17.48
N PRO A 75 16.67 -20.12 -17.75
CA PRO A 75 16.83 -19.11 -16.71
C PRO A 75 15.59 -19.03 -15.83
N PHE A 76 15.81 -19.07 -14.50
CA PHE A 76 14.74 -18.99 -13.50
C PHE A 76 15.21 -18.28 -12.23
N LEU A 77 14.38 -17.41 -11.70
CA LEU A 77 14.56 -16.78 -10.39
C LEU A 77 13.26 -16.82 -9.63
N LEU A 78 13.31 -17.33 -8.41
CA LEU A 78 12.23 -17.24 -7.42
C LEU A 78 12.70 -16.42 -6.23
N LYS A 79 12.04 -15.30 -5.98
CA LYS A 79 12.21 -14.48 -4.78
C LYS A 79 10.96 -14.52 -3.93
N PHE A 80 11.14 -14.34 -2.63
CA PHE A 80 10.08 -14.22 -1.64
C PHE A 80 10.20 -12.89 -0.91
N ASN A 81 9.09 -12.19 -0.79
CA ASN A 81 8.94 -10.98 0.03
C ASN A 81 7.73 -11.16 0.95
N ILE A 82 7.79 -10.53 2.09
CA ILE A 82 6.70 -10.48 3.06
C ILE A 82 6.42 -9.02 3.43
N ASN A 83 5.14 -8.68 3.57
CA ASN A 83 4.73 -7.42 4.15
C ASN A 83 3.65 -7.71 5.19
N THR A 84 3.93 -7.37 6.45
CA THR A 84 2.99 -7.56 7.54
C THR A 84 2.84 -6.27 8.32
N GLN A 85 1.58 -5.89 8.57
CA GLN A 85 1.22 -4.69 9.33
C GLN A 85 0.27 -5.08 10.45
N ILE A 86 0.68 -4.84 11.70
CA ILE A 86 -0.15 -5.03 12.88
C ILE A 86 -0.42 -3.63 13.45
N ARG A 87 -1.68 -3.30 13.62
CA ARG A 87 -2.14 -1.96 14.02
C ARG A 87 -3.03 -2.05 15.25
N TYR A 88 -2.73 -1.25 16.27
CA TYR A 88 -3.68 -0.81 17.27
C TYR A 88 -4.31 0.50 16.83
N LEU A 89 -5.60 0.61 16.92
CA LEU A 89 -6.39 1.77 16.51
C LEU A 89 -7.44 2.07 17.55
N ASN A 90 -7.57 3.34 17.91
CA ASN A 90 -8.69 3.83 18.71
C ASN A 90 -9.25 5.09 18.07
N THR A 91 -10.51 5.07 17.64
CA THR A 91 -11.21 6.25 17.12
C THR A 91 -12.03 6.89 18.22
N GLN A 92 -11.71 8.14 18.52
CA GLN A 92 -12.40 8.93 19.56
C GLN A 92 -13.23 9.99 18.86
N SER A 93 -14.45 9.60 18.42
CA SER A 93 -15.38 10.53 17.81
C SER A 93 -15.98 11.47 18.86
N SER A 94 -16.12 12.74 18.51
CA SER A 94 -16.84 13.73 19.33
C SER A 94 -18.36 13.60 19.19
N GLU A 95 -18.84 12.93 18.14
CA GLU A 95 -20.25 12.79 17.80
C GLU A 95 -20.57 11.36 17.38
N GLU A 96 -21.75 10.87 17.70
CA GLU A 96 -22.24 9.54 17.34
C GLU A 96 -22.91 9.50 15.97
N THR A 97 -23.29 10.68 15.45
CA THR A 97 -23.99 10.81 14.19
C THR A 97 -23.53 12.06 13.43
N TYR A 98 -23.72 12.07 12.13
CA TYR A 98 -23.58 13.24 11.27
C TYR A 98 -24.78 13.37 10.34
N THR A 99 -25.03 14.59 9.83
CA THR A 99 -26.12 14.84 8.89
C THR A 99 -25.52 15.10 7.50
N ASP A 100 -26.00 14.35 6.50
CA ASP A 100 -25.57 14.50 5.13
C ASP A 100 -26.23 15.73 4.44
N HIS A 101 -25.84 16.01 3.20
CA HIS A 101 -26.35 17.15 2.42
C HIS A 101 -27.86 17.08 2.09
N LEU A 102 -28.49 15.92 2.23
CA LEU A 102 -29.93 15.74 2.06
C LEU A 102 -30.69 15.81 3.40
N GLY A 103 -30.00 16.12 4.51
CA GLY A 103 -30.60 16.19 5.84
C GLY A 103 -30.82 14.84 6.51
N VAL A 104 -30.25 13.76 5.97
CA VAL A 104 -30.37 12.42 6.57
C VAL A 104 -29.30 12.25 7.64
N THR A 105 -29.73 11.87 8.86
CA THR A 105 -28.81 11.55 9.95
C THR A 105 -28.24 10.14 9.77
N ARG A 106 -26.91 10.02 9.86
CA ARG A 106 -26.14 8.79 9.70
C ARG A 106 -25.29 8.51 10.93
N ALA A 107 -25.11 7.24 11.27
CA ALA A 107 -24.28 6.84 12.41
C ALA A 107 -22.78 6.96 12.06
N VAL A 108 -22.00 7.38 13.04
CA VAL A 108 -20.53 7.32 13.02
C VAL A 108 -20.08 6.08 13.77
N ASN A 109 -19.39 5.18 13.09
CA ASN A 109 -18.87 3.96 13.70
C ASN A 109 -17.47 4.23 14.27
N THR A 110 -17.26 3.89 15.54
CA THR A 110 -15.96 3.99 16.20
C THR A 110 -15.29 2.63 16.29
N ARG A 111 -13.96 2.63 16.43
CA ARG A 111 -13.14 1.43 16.53
C ARG A 111 -12.19 1.54 17.73
N ASN A 112 -11.97 0.41 18.39
CA ASN A 112 -10.94 0.23 19.42
C ASN A 112 -10.46 -1.22 19.32
N ASP A 113 -9.46 -1.46 18.49
CA ASP A 113 -9.06 -2.82 18.12
C ASP A 113 -7.57 -2.95 17.84
N ILE A 114 -7.09 -4.21 17.88
CA ILE A 114 -5.78 -4.62 17.36
C ILE A 114 -6.05 -5.54 16.18
N THR A 115 -5.55 -5.16 15.01
CA THR A 115 -5.76 -5.93 13.78
C THR A 115 -4.45 -6.21 13.04
N VAL A 116 -4.39 -7.36 12.36
CA VAL A 116 -3.46 -7.56 11.25
C VAL A 116 -4.02 -6.76 10.07
N ASN A 117 -3.58 -5.52 9.94
CA ASN A 117 -4.10 -4.62 8.91
C ASN A 117 -3.83 -5.16 7.50
N ARG A 118 -2.64 -5.69 7.27
CA ARG A 118 -2.25 -6.41 6.04
C ARG A 118 -1.25 -7.51 6.36
N ALA A 119 -1.38 -8.66 5.70
CA ALA A 119 -0.34 -9.67 5.61
C ALA A 119 -0.23 -10.12 4.15
N MET A 120 0.93 -9.93 3.55
CA MET A 120 1.19 -10.20 2.13
C MET A 120 2.36 -11.16 1.99
N PHE A 121 2.18 -12.18 1.15
CA PHE A 121 3.22 -13.10 0.69
C PHE A 121 3.40 -12.87 -0.81
N ILE A 122 4.61 -12.49 -1.20
CA ILE A 122 4.90 -12.08 -2.57
C ILE A 122 6.00 -12.99 -3.12
N LEU A 123 5.68 -13.72 -4.15
CA LEU A 123 6.64 -14.47 -4.96
C LEU A 123 6.88 -13.71 -6.26
N GLY A 124 8.11 -13.62 -6.71
CA GLY A 124 8.43 -12.93 -7.95
C GLY A 124 9.80 -13.28 -8.49
N GLY A 125 10.04 -12.89 -9.72
CA GLY A 125 11.29 -13.18 -10.40
C GLY A 125 11.20 -13.12 -11.92
N TYR A 126 11.87 -14.09 -12.56
CA TYR A 126 11.82 -14.30 -14.00
C TYR A 126 11.80 -15.81 -14.33
N VAL A 127 11.30 -16.15 -15.50
CA VAL A 127 11.21 -17.52 -16.00
C VAL A 127 11.44 -17.57 -17.51
N PHE A 128 12.17 -18.60 -17.99
CA PHE A 128 12.58 -18.83 -19.38
C PHE A 128 13.57 -17.81 -19.96
N ASP A 129 13.41 -16.55 -19.63
CA ASP A 129 14.28 -15.42 -20.01
C ASP A 129 14.29 -14.42 -18.84
N GLN A 130 15.43 -13.78 -18.58
CA GLN A 130 15.53 -12.77 -17.52
C GLN A 130 14.63 -11.54 -17.75
N ARG A 131 14.16 -11.34 -18.97
CA ARG A 131 13.21 -10.28 -19.34
C ARG A 131 11.74 -10.68 -19.07
N ALA A 132 11.43 -11.97 -18.99
CA ALA A 132 10.10 -12.48 -18.68
C ALA A 132 9.87 -12.44 -17.17
N ARG A 133 9.26 -11.37 -16.70
CA ARG A 133 9.02 -11.06 -15.29
C ARG A 133 7.67 -11.60 -14.84
N TYR A 134 7.59 -12.07 -13.61
CA TYR A 134 6.33 -12.44 -12.97
C TYR A 134 6.29 -11.98 -11.51
N SER A 135 5.09 -11.79 -11.00
CA SER A 135 4.81 -11.64 -9.57
C SER A 135 3.51 -12.35 -9.22
N PHE A 136 3.50 -12.97 -8.07
CA PHE A 136 2.32 -13.62 -7.49
C PHE A 136 2.22 -13.20 -6.03
N THR A 137 1.11 -12.59 -5.66
CA THR A 137 0.88 -12.06 -4.33
C THR A 137 -0.37 -12.68 -3.74
N VAL A 138 -0.24 -13.20 -2.53
CA VAL A 138 -1.37 -13.56 -1.68
C VAL A 138 -1.39 -12.58 -0.53
N TRP A 139 -2.50 -11.86 -0.34
CA TRP A 139 -2.64 -11.03 0.83
C TRP A 139 -3.98 -11.21 1.51
N THR A 140 -3.98 -10.98 2.80
CA THR A 140 -5.16 -10.99 3.65
C THR A 140 -5.18 -9.73 4.51
N SER A 141 -6.37 -9.36 4.93
CA SER A 141 -6.63 -8.30 5.88
C SER A 141 -7.65 -8.79 6.90
N ALA A 142 -7.39 -8.53 8.16
CA ALA A 142 -8.32 -8.92 9.23
C ALA A 142 -9.68 -8.23 9.10
N GLY A 143 -9.72 -7.00 8.56
CA GLY A 143 -10.97 -6.25 8.40
C GLY A 143 -11.89 -6.81 7.31
N ALA A 144 -11.35 -7.52 6.33
CA ALA A 144 -12.11 -7.96 5.16
C ALA A 144 -12.46 -9.46 5.16
N ALA A 145 -11.93 -10.26 6.09
CA ALA A 145 -12.09 -11.72 6.13
C ALA A 145 -11.90 -12.39 4.74
N SER A 146 -11.15 -11.73 3.86
CA SER A 146 -10.95 -12.15 2.48
C SER A 146 -9.47 -12.38 2.19
N ILE A 147 -9.21 -13.34 1.32
CA ILE A 147 -7.87 -13.61 0.77
C ILE A 147 -7.89 -13.16 -0.68
N VAL A 148 -6.96 -12.29 -1.02
CA VAL A 148 -6.77 -11.83 -2.39
C VAL A 148 -5.58 -12.54 -2.99
N VAL A 149 -5.78 -13.08 -4.17
CA VAL A 149 -4.73 -13.65 -4.99
C VAL A 149 -4.57 -12.77 -6.22
N ALA A 150 -3.41 -12.14 -6.35
CA ALA A 150 -3.08 -11.27 -7.45
C ALA A 150 -1.81 -11.77 -8.15
N SER A 151 -1.81 -11.74 -9.45
CA SER A 151 -0.64 -12.07 -10.24
C SER A 151 -0.47 -11.11 -11.41
N ASN A 152 0.75 -10.98 -11.86
CA ASN A 152 1.07 -10.30 -13.10
C ASN A 152 2.27 -10.97 -13.79
N ILE A 153 2.28 -10.86 -15.10
CA ILE A 153 3.36 -11.28 -15.95
C ILE A 153 3.71 -10.18 -16.93
N GLY A 154 4.93 -10.16 -17.42
CA GLY A 154 5.32 -9.18 -18.41
C GLY A 154 6.69 -9.39 -18.99
N TRP A 155 7.06 -8.49 -19.86
CA TRP A 155 8.30 -8.53 -20.60
C TRP A 155 9.04 -7.19 -20.52
N GLN A 156 10.27 -7.25 -20.06
CA GLN A 156 11.17 -6.09 -20.01
C GLN A 156 11.99 -6.01 -21.28
N PHE A 157 11.63 -5.12 -22.19
CA PHE A 157 12.38 -4.91 -23.45
C PHE A 157 13.71 -4.22 -23.18
N ASN A 158 13.70 -3.19 -22.36
CA ASN A 158 14.87 -2.42 -21.93
C ASN A 158 14.51 -1.60 -20.67
N LYS A 159 15.36 -0.68 -20.26
CA LYS A 159 15.11 0.20 -19.11
C LYS A 159 13.92 1.16 -19.33
N ALA A 160 13.73 1.57 -20.58
CA ALA A 160 12.68 2.53 -20.95
C ALA A 160 11.32 1.87 -21.19
N LEU A 161 11.25 0.54 -21.35
CA LEU A 161 9.99 -0.14 -21.64
C LEU A 161 9.93 -1.54 -21.00
N MET A 162 8.96 -1.71 -20.12
CA MET A 162 8.45 -2.98 -19.64
C MET A 162 6.93 -2.99 -19.84
N ILE A 163 6.39 -4.06 -20.43
CA ILE A 163 4.96 -4.27 -20.59
C ILE A 163 4.55 -5.40 -19.66
N MET A 164 3.49 -5.16 -18.90
CA MET A 164 2.95 -6.08 -17.91
C MET A 164 1.46 -6.26 -18.12
N ALA A 165 0.92 -7.40 -17.70
CA ALA A 165 -0.51 -7.64 -17.64
C ALA A 165 -0.83 -8.44 -16.37
N GLY A 166 -2.01 -8.19 -15.78
CA GLY A 166 -2.46 -8.82 -14.56
C GLY A 166 -3.13 -7.84 -13.61
N TYR A 167 -2.97 -8.04 -12.32
CA TYR A 167 -3.58 -7.23 -11.27
C TYR A 167 -2.58 -6.19 -10.73
N THR A 168 -3.00 -4.92 -10.65
CA THR A 168 -2.16 -3.82 -10.16
C THR A 168 -3.01 -2.64 -9.65
N GLY A 169 -2.37 -1.69 -8.96
CA GLY A 169 -2.99 -0.40 -8.64
C GLY A 169 -3.12 0.48 -9.88
N VAL A 170 -4.26 1.13 -10.03
CA VAL A 170 -4.49 2.13 -11.09
C VAL A 170 -3.63 3.37 -10.78
N PRO A 171 -2.71 3.81 -11.65
CA PRO A 171 -1.69 4.82 -11.31
C PRO A 171 -2.23 6.25 -11.29
N GLY A 172 -3.36 6.48 -10.61
CA GLY A 172 -4.01 7.79 -10.49
C GLY A 172 -3.52 8.65 -9.33
N SER A 173 -2.73 8.09 -8.40
CA SER A 173 -2.04 8.84 -7.37
C SER A 173 -0.64 8.28 -7.14
N ARG A 174 0.23 9.09 -6.56
CA ARG A 174 1.60 8.67 -6.23
C ARG A 174 1.62 7.45 -5.30
N SER A 175 0.67 7.34 -4.38
CA SER A 175 0.60 6.23 -3.43
C SER A 175 0.37 4.87 -4.09
N LEU A 176 -0.17 4.86 -5.32
CA LEU A 176 -0.40 3.67 -6.14
C LEU A 176 0.75 3.38 -7.12
N VAL A 177 1.79 4.22 -7.16
CA VAL A 177 2.97 4.05 -8.02
C VAL A 177 4.14 3.53 -7.19
N ASN A 178 4.10 2.24 -6.80
CA ASN A 178 5.17 1.51 -6.12
C ASN A 178 5.67 2.14 -4.79
N THR A 179 4.84 2.89 -4.07
CA THR A 179 5.23 3.52 -2.81
C THR A 179 5.00 2.63 -1.60
N PHE A 180 3.90 1.87 -1.61
CA PHE A 180 3.51 1.00 -0.51
C PHE A 180 4.61 -0.03 -0.18
N PRO A 181 4.96 -0.26 1.10
CA PRO A 181 4.39 0.31 2.33
C PRO A 181 5.17 1.51 2.89
N PHE A 182 6.08 2.11 2.14
CA PHE A 182 7.08 3.08 2.59
C PHE A 182 6.53 4.52 2.65
N PHE A 183 5.36 4.69 3.29
CA PHE A 183 4.81 6.01 3.60
C PHE A 183 5.56 6.67 4.76
N THR A 184 5.48 7.99 4.88
CA THR A 184 6.00 8.73 6.05
C THR A 184 5.20 8.37 7.31
N SER A 185 3.87 8.38 7.21
CA SER A 185 2.89 8.05 8.25
C SER A 185 2.58 6.55 8.31
N THR A 186 1.65 6.16 9.17
CA THR A 186 1.20 4.76 9.28
C THR A 186 0.56 4.24 8.00
N ASP A 187 -0.17 5.09 7.28
CA ASP A 187 -0.85 4.77 6.03
C ASP A 187 -1.09 6.06 5.22
N ARG A 188 -1.87 5.98 4.16
CA ARG A 188 -2.29 7.11 3.31
C ARG A 188 -3.05 8.14 4.11
N SER A 189 -3.01 9.39 3.66
CA SER A 189 -3.82 10.47 4.21
C SER A 189 -5.30 10.31 3.88
N MET A 190 -6.13 11.13 4.53
CA MET A 190 -7.56 11.23 4.24
C MET A 190 -7.81 11.62 2.77
N ALA A 191 -7.10 12.63 2.26
CA ALA A 191 -7.26 13.09 0.88
C ALA A 191 -6.85 12.00 -0.13
N ASP A 192 -5.71 11.32 0.07
CA ASP A 192 -5.30 10.24 -0.84
C ASP A 192 -6.34 9.10 -0.83
N ASN A 193 -6.86 8.70 0.33
CA ASN A 193 -7.90 7.67 0.43
C ASN A 193 -9.21 8.08 -0.28
N PHE A 194 -9.58 9.34 -0.24
CA PHE A 194 -10.81 9.84 -0.88
C PHE A 194 -10.69 9.95 -2.40
N PHE A 195 -9.53 10.37 -2.90
CA PHE A 195 -9.34 10.66 -4.32
C PHE A 195 -8.77 9.50 -5.13
N ARG A 196 -7.91 8.66 -4.53
CA ARG A 196 -7.21 7.62 -5.28
C ARG A 196 -8.17 6.62 -5.93
N PRO A 197 -7.87 6.13 -7.14
CA PRO A 197 -8.49 4.91 -7.66
C PRO A 197 -8.01 3.68 -6.86
N GLY A 198 -8.59 2.53 -7.13
CA GLY A 198 -8.29 1.27 -6.45
C GLY A 198 -7.30 0.39 -7.21
N PHE A 199 -7.54 -0.92 -7.10
CA PHE A 199 -6.75 -1.96 -7.73
C PHE A 199 -7.62 -2.77 -8.68
N THR A 200 -7.10 -3.06 -9.86
CA THR A 200 -7.88 -3.75 -10.91
C THR A 200 -6.97 -4.61 -11.81
N GLN A 201 -7.60 -5.38 -12.66
CA GLN A 201 -6.95 -6.17 -13.70
C GLN A 201 -6.79 -5.34 -14.96
N GLY A 202 -5.61 -5.44 -15.59
CA GLY A 202 -5.34 -4.69 -16.80
C GLY A 202 -3.96 -4.98 -17.40
N ALA A 203 -3.55 -4.12 -18.30
CA ALA A 203 -2.21 -4.09 -18.87
C ALA A 203 -1.58 -2.73 -18.66
N TRP A 204 -0.27 -2.69 -18.49
CA TRP A 204 0.44 -1.44 -18.31
C TRP A 204 1.84 -1.48 -18.91
N ALA A 205 2.30 -0.31 -19.33
CA ALA A 205 3.66 -0.06 -19.75
C ALA A 205 4.33 0.85 -18.73
N THR A 206 5.57 0.56 -18.35
CA THR A 206 6.35 1.39 -17.43
C THR A 206 7.80 1.42 -17.85
N GLY A 207 8.51 2.49 -17.49
CA GLY A 207 9.92 2.62 -17.77
C GLY A 207 10.52 3.90 -17.25
N GLU A 208 11.84 3.95 -17.34
CA GLU A 208 12.68 5.10 -17.05
C GLU A 208 13.31 5.60 -18.36
N LEU A 209 12.92 6.80 -18.75
CA LEU A 209 13.45 7.50 -19.90
C LEU A 209 14.73 8.25 -19.53
N GLU A 210 15.31 8.93 -20.49
CA GLU A 210 16.48 9.79 -20.25
C GLU A 210 16.17 10.94 -19.29
N HIS A 211 17.20 11.50 -18.68
CA HIS A 211 17.13 12.65 -17.78
C HIS A 211 16.24 12.48 -16.53
N GLY A 212 16.04 11.23 -16.08
CA GLY A 212 15.28 10.93 -14.86
C GLY A 212 13.75 11.04 -15.00
N VAL A 213 13.23 11.02 -16.22
CA VAL A 213 11.80 10.95 -16.49
C VAL A 213 11.35 9.50 -16.39
N ASN A 214 10.28 9.25 -15.66
CA ASN A 214 9.67 7.93 -15.49
C ASN A 214 8.19 8.00 -15.84
N TYR A 215 7.63 6.87 -16.25
CA TYR A 215 6.20 6.80 -16.57
C TYR A 215 5.59 5.45 -16.22
N LEU A 216 4.26 5.45 -16.09
CA LEU A 216 3.39 4.28 -16.04
C LEU A 216 2.10 4.62 -16.78
N ALA A 217 1.80 3.88 -17.85
CA ALA A 217 0.57 3.99 -18.62
C ALA A 217 -0.24 2.71 -18.47
N PHE A 218 -1.54 2.82 -18.19
CA PHE A 218 -2.41 1.72 -17.79
C PHE A 218 -3.73 1.72 -18.57
N VAL A 219 -4.22 0.51 -18.86
CA VAL A 219 -5.58 0.23 -19.32
C VAL A 219 -6.10 -1.01 -18.59
N GLY A 220 -7.33 -0.97 -18.08
CA GLY A 220 -7.88 -2.09 -17.31
C GLY A 220 -9.39 -2.01 -17.07
N ASN A 221 -9.91 -2.92 -16.26
CA ASN A 221 -11.33 -3.12 -16.02
C ASN A 221 -11.85 -2.21 -14.89
N GLY A 222 -12.14 -0.95 -15.17
CA GLY A 222 -12.64 -0.01 -14.16
C GLY A 222 -11.60 0.28 -13.05
N LEU A 223 -12.06 0.85 -11.93
CA LEU A 223 -11.23 1.20 -10.80
C LEU A 223 -11.01 0.05 -9.82
N ASN A 224 -11.92 -0.95 -9.79
CA ASN A 224 -11.91 -2.07 -8.85
C ASN A 224 -12.37 -3.36 -9.52
N THR A 225 -11.70 -4.47 -9.21
CA THR A 225 -12.15 -5.82 -9.63
C THR A 225 -12.02 -6.86 -8.52
N LEU A 226 -11.60 -6.48 -7.31
CA LEU A 226 -11.47 -7.41 -6.18
C LEU A 226 -12.84 -7.89 -5.71
N ASN A 227 -12.97 -9.23 -5.60
CA ASN A 227 -14.19 -9.91 -5.13
C ASN A 227 -15.45 -9.58 -5.95
N ILE A 228 -15.26 -9.02 -7.15
CA ILE A 228 -16.35 -8.76 -8.09
C ILE A 228 -16.42 -9.94 -9.04
N SER A 229 -17.57 -10.61 -9.10
CA SER A 229 -17.78 -11.71 -10.04
C SER A 229 -17.68 -11.22 -11.49
N ALA A 230 -17.14 -12.05 -12.38
CA ALA A 230 -16.83 -11.67 -13.75
C ALA A 230 -18.02 -11.09 -14.55
N ASN A 231 -19.24 -11.50 -14.22
CA ASN A 231 -20.47 -10.98 -14.83
C ASN A 231 -20.95 -9.63 -14.27
N LYS A 232 -20.23 -9.08 -13.28
CA LYS A 232 -20.48 -7.77 -12.66
C LYS A 232 -19.29 -6.81 -12.82
N ILE A 233 -18.23 -7.25 -13.49
CA ILE A 233 -17.12 -6.36 -13.86
C ILE A 233 -17.64 -5.38 -14.89
N ASP A 234 -17.32 -4.11 -14.69
CA ASP A 234 -17.67 -3.06 -15.63
C ASP A 234 -17.20 -3.40 -17.05
N THR A 235 -18.05 -3.17 -18.03
CA THR A 235 -17.74 -3.40 -19.44
C THR A 235 -16.90 -2.29 -20.05
N HIS A 236 -16.74 -1.16 -19.35
CA HIS A 236 -15.95 -0.02 -19.79
C HIS A 236 -14.52 -0.11 -19.26
N LEU A 237 -13.55 0.17 -20.13
CA LEU A 237 -12.16 0.19 -19.72
C LEU A 237 -11.80 1.51 -19.03
N ALA A 238 -11.01 1.39 -17.97
CA ALA A 238 -10.33 2.51 -17.34
C ALA A 238 -9.01 2.81 -18.06
N PHE A 239 -8.67 4.09 -18.17
CA PHE A 239 -7.40 4.57 -18.69
C PHE A 239 -6.74 5.43 -17.60
N SER A 240 -5.49 5.15 -17.32
CA SER A 240 -4.71 5.92 -16.35
C SER A 240 -3.26 6.04 -16.76
N GLY A 241 -2.62 7.12 -16.34
CA GLY A 241 -1.20 7.31 -16.56
C GLY A 241 -0.60 8.23 -15.52
N SER A 242 0.65 7.95 -15.19
CA SER A 242 1.48 8.76 -14.30
C SER A 242 2.81 9.01 -14.97
N VAL A 243 3.28 10.25 -14.91
CA VAL A 243 4.62 10.66 -15.34
C VAL A 243 5.26 11.43 -14.20
N TRP A 244 6.51 11.12 -13.89
CA TRP A 244 7.26 11.87 -12.89
C TRP A 244 8.72 12.08 -13.31
N TRP A 245 9.26 13.18 -12.86
CA TRP A 245 10.61 13.62 -13.14
C TRP A 245 11.44 13.74 -11.87
N GLU A 246 12.63 13.19 -11.91
CA GLU A 246 13.63 13.17 -10.83
C GLU A 246 14.90 13.92 -11.30
N PRO A 247 14.86 15.27 -11.42
CA PRO A 247 15.92 16.08 -12.08
C PRO A 247 17.26 16.00 -11.37
N THR A 248 17.28 15.69 -10.10
CA THR A 248 18.51 15.66 -9.29
C THR A 248 19.03 14.25 -9.04
N GLY A 249 18.52 13.27 -9.79
CA GLY A 249 18.76 11.83 -9.64
C GLY A 249 17.67 11.14 -8.85
N ALA A 250 17.73 9.82 -8.77
CA ALA A 250 16.69 8.98 -8.17
C ALA A 250 16.21 9.50 -6.82
N TYR A 251 14.91 9.64 -6.65
CA TYR A 251 14.27 10.19 -5.44
C TYR A 251 14.44 9.28 -4.23
N GLY A 252 14.49 7.97 -4.41
CA GLY A 252 14.81 6.97 -3.39
C GLY A 252 16.08 6.20 -3.71
N GLU A 253 16.43 5.26 -2.84
CA GLU A 253 17.61 4.42 -3.02
C GLU A 253 17.34 3.34 -4.07
N PRO A 254 18.04 3.32 -5.21
CA PRO A 254 17.86 2.28 -6.22
C PRO A 254 18.15 0.87 -5.67
N GLY A 255 17.35 -0.10 -6.09
CA GLY A 255 17.46 -1.49 -5.66
C GLY A 255 17.00 -1.78 -4.22
N LYS A 256 16.42 -0.76 -3.55
CA LYS A 256 15.86 -0.91 -2.20
C LYS A 256 14.42 -0.39 -2.17
N ALA A 257 14.22 0.83 -1.68
CA ALA A 257 12.90 1.45 -1.58
C ALA A 257 12.87 2.72 -2.45
N ARG A 258 12.85 2.55 -3.78
CA ARG A 258 13.01 3.64 -4.74
C ARG A 258 11.98 4.75 -4.58
N ASN A 259 10.73 4.41 -4.26
CA ASN A 259 9.64 5.37 -4.11
C ASN A 259 9.27 5.68 -2.64
N MET A 260 10.15 5.33 -1.68
CA MET A 260 10.00 5.67 -0.27
C MET A 260 9.74 7.17 -0.09
N TYR A 261 8.80 7.52 0.79
CA TYR A 261 8.47 8.93 1.08
C TYR A 261 9.53 9.57 1.97
N ASP A 262 10.02 8.88 2.99
CA ASP A 262 11.02 9.43 3.92
C ASP A 262 12.47 9.30 3.40
N ASP A 263 13.39 10.03 4.03
CA ASP A 263 14.80 10.06 3.68
C ASP A 263 15.66 9.22 4.65
N TYR A 264 15.29 7.95 4.82
CA TYR A 264 16.00 7.00 5.69
C TYR A 264 17.50 6.93 5.39
N PHE A 265 17.90 7.02 4.11
CA PHE A 265 19.28 6.92 3.67
C PHE A 265 20.07 8.23 3.81
N ALA A 266 19.46 9.30 4.30
CA ALA A 266 20.06 10.61 4.52
C ALA A 266 20.77 11.14 3.27
N SER A 267 20.00 11.40 2.24
CA SER A 267 20.44 11.88 0.92
C SER A 267 21.39 13.07 1.04
N LYS A 268 22.64 12.91 0.64
CA LYS A 268 23.67 13.97 0.74
C LYS A 268 23.43 15.13 -0.21
N LYS A 269 22.76 14.89 -1.32
CA LYS A 269 22.34 15.91 -2.28
C LYS A 269 20.84 16.07 -2.20
N VAL A 270 20.34 17.25 -2.45
CA VAL A 270 18.90 17.48 -2.59
C VAL A 270 18.33 16.57 -3.65
N ARG A 271 17.31 15.80 -3.33
CA ARG A 271 16.55 14.97 -4.25
C ARG A 271 15.19 15.60 -4.47
N VAL A 272 14.80 15.73 -5.71
CA VAL A 272 13.53 16.34 -6.11
C VAL A 272 12.76 15.36 -6.96
N ARG A 273 11.47 15.28 -6.70
CA ARG A 273 10.49 14.59 -7.55
C ARG A 273 9.35 15.57 -7.86
N ILE A 274 8.90 15.57 -9.11
CA ILE A 274 7.70 16.27 -9.57
C ILE A 274 6.94 15.30 -10.44
N GLY A 275 5.66 15.09 -10.17
CA GLY A 275 4.85 14.13 -10.88
C GLY A 275 3.44 14.64 -11.19
N THR A 276 2.80 13.98 -12.14
CA THR A 276 1.40 14.16 -12.45
C THR A 276 0.79 12.84 -12.89
N SER A 277 -0.47 12.66 -12.60
CA SER A 277 -1.24 11.50 -13.03
C SER A 277 -2.64 11.89 -13.46
N PHE A 278 -3.19 11.12 -14.39
CA PHE A 278 -4.55 11.28 -14.86
C PHE A 278 -5.22 9.93 -14.94
N THR A 279 -6.50 9.86 -14.53
CA THR A 279 -7.34 8.66 -14.63
C THR A 279 -8.70 9.05 -15.20
N ARG A 280 -9.22 8.22 -16.10
CA ARG A 280 -10.60 8.26 -16.57
C ARG A 280 -11.18 6.86 -16.57
N SER A 281 -12.34 6.69 -15.95
CA SER A 281 -13.09 5.44 -15.94
C SER A 281 -14.57 5.71 -15.97
N ARG A 282 -15.33 4.86 -16.66
CA ARG A 282 -16.78 4.79 -16.53
C ARG A 282 -17.05 3.70 -15.50
N GLU A 283 -17.67 4.04 -14.40
CA GLU A 283 -17.89 3.13 -13.27
C GLU A 283 -19.36 2.80 -13.12
N ASP A 284 -19.64 1.55 -12.87
CA ASP A 284 -20.95 1.10 -12.43
C ASP A 284 -21.07 1.00 -10.90
N ARG A 285 -22.31 0.88 -10.42
CA ARG A 285 -22.59 0.75 -8.99
C ARG A 285 -22.04 -0.54 -8.38
N PHE A 286 -21.93 -1.63 -9.15
CA PHE A 286 -21.59 -2.95 -8.58
C PHE A 286 -20.14 -3.06 -8.19
N SER A 287 -19.24 -2.40 -8.90
CA SER A 287 -17.82 -2.34 -8.60
C SER A 287 -17.48 -1.38 -7.45
N ASN A 288 -18.43 -0.49 -7.07
CA ASN A 288 -18.18 0.60 -6.13
C ASN A 288 -18.93 0.52 -4.80
N LEU A 289 -19.80 -0.46 -4.60
CA LEU A 289 -20.53 -0.65 -3.33
C LEU A 289 -19.85 -1.62 -2.35
N ASP A 290 -18.93 -2.45 -2.82
CA ASP A 290 -18.24 -3.40 -1.94
C ASP A 290 -17.09 -2.73 -1.20
N GLN A 291 -17.33 -2.36 0.04
CA GLN A 291 -16.35 -1.76 0.96
C GLN A 291 -15.54 -2.81 1.74
N SER A 292 -15.94 -4.08 1.69
CA SER A 292 -15.32 -5.14 2.47
C SER A 292 -14.02 -5.64 1.84
N SER A 293 -13.84 -5.45 0.54
CA SER A 293 -12.66 -5.94 -0.18
C SER A 293 -11.43 -5.08 0.11
N PRO A 294 -10.28 -5.71 0.41
CA PRO A 294 -9.03 -5.00 0.64
C PRO A 294 -8.64 -4.14 -0.56
N GLU A 295 -8.27 -2.89 -0.30
CA GLU A 295 -7.78 -1.93 -1.30
C GLU A 295 -8.78 -1.52 -2.39
N ASN A 296 -10.03 -2.02 -2.39
CA ASN A 296 -11.07 -1.45 -3.23
C ASN A 296 -11.32 0.01 -2.85
N THR A 297 -11.54 0.82 -3.86
CA THR A 297 -11.94 2.21 -3.69
C THR A 297 -13.43 2.32 -3.94
N SER A 298 -14.17 2.77 -2.95
CA SER A 298 -15.56 3.18 -3.13
C SER A 298 -15.62 4.67 -3.40
N LEU A 299 -16.44 5.08 -4.34
CA LEU A 299 -16.64 6.49 -4.64
C LEU A 299 -17.61 7.11 -3.64
N TYR A 300 -17.14 8.13 -2.93
CA TYR A 300 -17.90 8.90 -1.95
C TYR A 300 -18.10 10.33 -2.43
N ASN A 301 -19.23 10.91 -2.08
CA ASN A 301 -19.45 12.35 -2.07
C ASN A 301 -18.66 12.99 -0.93
N SER A 302 -18.36 14.27 -1.00
CA SER A 302 -17.50 14.94 -0.02
C SER A 302 -18.09 15.06 1.39
N ASP A 303 -19.35 14.69 1.59
CA ASP A 303 -20.01 14.57 2.90
C ASP A 303 -19.98 13.13 3.48
N GLY A 304 -19.31 12.19 2.81
CA GLY A 304 -19.19 10.82 3.28
C GLY A 304 -20.31 9.87 2.85
N VAL A 305 -21.17 10.28 1.91
CA VAL A 305 -22.20 9.42 1.32
C VAL A 305 -21.63 8.67 0.11
N LEU A 306 -21.88 7.36 0.03
CA LEU A 306 -21.51 6.56 -1.15
C LEU A 306 -22.28 7.05 -2.38
N THR A 307 -21.57 7.44 -3.43
CA THR A 307 -22.10 8.00 -4.67
C THR A 307 -23.16 7.10 -5.34
N PHE A 308 -22.95 5.78 -5.32
CA PHE A 308 -23.83 4.79 -5.94
C PHE A 308 -24.91 4.22 -5.00
N SER A 309 -25.00 4.71 -3.76
CA SER A 309 -26.08 4.30 -2.88
C SER A 309 -27.41 4.97 -3.28
N THR A 310 -28.52 4.24 -3.12
CA THR A 310 -29.85 4.83 -3.33
C THR A 310 -30.04 6.03 -2.39
N GLY A 311 -30.49 7.13 -2.94
CA GLY A 311 -30.66 8.38 -2.18
C GLY A 311 -29.39 9.20 -2.01
N ALA A 312 -28.31 8.93 -2.78
CA ALA A 312 -27.05 9.66 -2.66
C ALA A 312 -27.13 11.13 -3.18
N PHE A 313 -28.00 11.42 -4.10
CA PHE A 313 -28.17 12.76 -4.70
C PHE A 313 -29.61 13.29 -4.63
N ALA A 314 -30.57 12.38 -4.60
CA ALA A 314 -31.99 12.71 -4.49
C ALA A 314 -32.72 11.55 -3.81
N PRO A 315 -33.76 11.82 -2.98
CA PRO A 315 -34.49 10.78 -2.27
C PRO A 315 -35.04 9.70 -3.21
N GLY A 316 -34.67 8.43 -2.96
CA GLY A 316 -35.14 7.28 -3.72
C GLY A 316 -34.50 7.08 -5.10
N VAL A 317 -33.63 7.97 -5.55
CA VAL A 317 -32.94 7.87 -6.84
C VAL A 317 -31.58 7.19 -6.67
N THR A 318 -31.27 6.28 -7.57
CA THR A 318 -30.00 5.54 -7.62
C THR A 318 -29.22 5.92 -8.88
N VAL A 319 -27.95 6.28 -8.70
CA VAL A 319 -27.01 6.37 -9.82
C VAL A 319 -26.52 4.95 -10.14
N ASN A 320 -26.68 4.53 -11.38
CA ASN A 320 -26.25 3.22 -11.88
C ASN A 320 -24.84 3.28 -12.49
N GLU A 321 -24.52 4.38 -13.18
CA GLU A 321 -23.21 4.61 -13.78
C GLU A 321 -22.79 6.07 -13.67
N ALA A 322 -21.48 6.30 -13.61
CA ALA A 322 -20.88 7.64 -13.63
C ALA A 322 -19.49 7.60 -14.27
N THR A 323 -19.10 8.69 -14.92
CA THR A 323 -17.73 8.87 -15.40
C THR A 323 -16.89 9.52 -14.31
N TYR A 324 -15.89 8.79 -13.83
CA TYR A 324 -14.85 9.27 -12.93
C TYR A 324 -13.68 9.84 -13.71
N ARG A 325 -13.23 11.02 -13.33
CA ARG A 325 -12.00 11.64 -13.82
C ARG A 325 -11.21 12.19 -12.64
N LEU A 326 -9.93 11.84 -12.59
CA LEU A 326 -9.00 12.33 -11.59
C LEU A 326 -7.78 12.92 -12.28
N TRP A 327 -7.36 14.09 -11.83
CA TRP A 327 -6.04 14.64 -12.12
C TRP A 327 -5.33 14.89 -10.79
N ALA A 328 -4.12 14.34 -10.63
CA ALA A 328 -3.29 14.57 -9.46
C ALA A 328 -1.93 15.13 -9.87
N ILE A 329 -1.41 16.02 -9.03
CA ILE A 329 -0.06 16.59 -9.16
C ILE A 329 0.67 16.26 -7.88
N ASP A 330 1.88 15.71 -7.97
CA ASP A 330 2.68 15.35 -6.80
C ASP A 330 4.06 16.00 -6.84
N GLY A 331 4.64 16.15 -5.65
CA GLY A 331 6.00 16.61 -5.51
C GLY A 331 6.65 16.13 -4.23
N GLY A 332 7.98 16.18 -4.22
CA GLY A 332 8.73 15.85 -3.03
C GLY A 332 10.16 16.35 -3.07
N VAL A 333 10.70 16.61 -1.89
CA VAL A 333 12.10 17.02 -1.68
C VAL A 333 12.68 16.21 -0.53
N LYS A 334 13.91 15.72 -0.72
CA LYS A 334 14.69 15.04 0.33
C LYS A 334 16.06 15.65 0.46
N TRP A 335 16.52 15.76 1.68
CA TRP A 335 17.87 16.21 1.97
C TRP A 335 18.27 15.91 3.41
N ASN A 336 19.36 15.20 3.59
CA ASN A 336 20.02 14.95 4.88
C ASN A 336 19.09 14.49 6.02
N GLY A 337 18.19 13.55 5.70
CA GLY A 337 17.21 12.99 6.64
C GLY A 337 15.87 13.73 6.70
N LEU A 338 15.74 14.89 6.03
CA LEU A 338 14.48 15.58 5.83
C LEU A 338 13.80 15.06 4.57
N ALA A 339 12.51 14.82 4.64
CA ALA A 339 11.66 14.56 3.48
C ALA A 339 10.35 15.35 3.59
N ILE A 340 9.97 16.03 2.53
CA ILE A 340 8.68 16.72 2.39
C ILE A 340 8.04 16.19 1.12
N ASN A 341 6.79 15.74 1.21
CA ASN A 341 6.02 15.23 0.09
C ASN A 341 4.63 15.83 0.11
N GLY A 342 4.06 16.06 -1.07
CA GLY A 342 2.68 16.55 -1.17
C GLY A 342 2.04 16.11 -2.48
N GLN A 343 0.72 16.08 -2.48
CA GLN A 343 -0.12 15.86 -3.66
C GLN A 343 -1.29 16.84 -3.64
N TYR A 344 -1.77 17.20 -4.81
CA TYR A 344 -3.01 17.94 -5.04
C TYR A 344 -3.89 17.16 -6.00
N PHE A 345 -5.18 17.07 -5.70
CA PHE A 345 -6.15 16.25 -6.42
C PHE A 345 -7.29 17.10 -6.94
N LEU A 346 -7.75 16.77 -8.16
CA LEU A 346 -8.90 17.35 -8.82
C LEU A 346 -9.75 16.19 -9.35
N ARG A 347 -10.97 16.02 -8.84
CA ARG A 347 -11.88 14.93 -9.21
C ARG A 347 -13.18 15.45 -9.76
N TRP A 348 -13.62 14.88 -10.86
CA TRP A 348 -14.94 15.09 -11.45
C TRP A 348 -15.70 13.78 -11.53
N LEU A 349 -16.97 13.79 -11.13
CA LEU A 349 -17.94 12.75 -11.48
C LEU A 349 -19.00 13.40 -12.34
N ASN A 350 -19.28 12.84 -13.51
CA ASN A 350 -20.24 13.34 -14.47
C ASN A 350 -20.82 12.23 -15.35
N ASP A 351 -21.64 12.59 -16.33
CA ASP A 351 -22.30 11.65 -17.23
C ASP A 351 -23.09 10.58 -16.43
N PHE A 352 -23.82 11.01 -15.40
CA PHE A 352 -24.61 10.13 -14.56
C PHE A 352 -25.71 9.44 -15.35
N ASP A 353 -25.79 8.11 -15.25
CA ASP A 353 -26.97 7.32 -15.58
C ASP A 353 -27.69 6.97 -14.27
N ALA A 354 -28.97 7.29 -14.15
CA ALA A 354 -29.75 7.12 -12.92
C ALA A 354 -31.19 6.69 -13.23
N ASP A 355 -31.82 6.01 -12.27
CA ASP A 355 -33.20 5.54 -12.37
C ASP A 355 -34.27 6.65 -12.14
N GLY A 356 -33.83 7.88 -11.89
CA GLY A 356 -34.69 9.04 -11.70
C GLY A 356 -33.97 10.37 -11.93
N PRO A 357 -34.69 11.52 -11.85
CA PRO A 357 -34.09 12.82 -12.09
C PRO A 357 -33.09 13.18 -10.97
N LEU A 358 -31.93 13.68 -11.38
CA LEU A 358 -30.91 14.20 -10.48
C LEU A 358 -30.91 15.72 -10.42
N PRO A 359 -30.64 16.35 -9.29
CA PRO A 359 -30.58 17.81 -9.12
C PRO A 359 -29.30 18.43 -9.70
N LEU A 360 -28.38 17.60 -10.20
CA LEU A 360 -27.07 18.02 -10.71
C LEU A 360 -26.63 17.11 -11.88
N VAL A 361 -25.74 17.62 -12.71
CA VAL A 361 -25.17 16.90 -13.86
C VAL A 361 -23.73 16.47 -13.64
N SER A 362 -23.07 17.02 -12.62
CA SER A 362 -21.69 16.71 -12.26
C SER A 362 -21.39 17.10 -10.83
N THR A 363 -20.37 16.46 -10.22
CA THR A 363 -19.73 16.93 -9.00
C THR A 363 -18.26 17.28 -9.28
N PHE A 364 -17.74 18.20 -8.49
CA PHE A 364 -16.34 18.56 -8.49
C PHE A 364 -15.83 18.59 -7.06
N ASP A 365 -14.78 17.81 -6.81
CA ASP A 365 -14.08 17.78 -5.53
C ASP A 365 -12.59 18.03 -5.77
N HIS A 366 -11.93 18.68 -4.82
CA HIS A 366 -10.50 18.86 -4.84
C HIS A 366 -9.91 18.77 -3.45
N GLY A 367 -8.62 18.49 -3.36
CA GLY A 367 -7.98 18.34 -2.07
C GLY A 367 -6.47 18.26 -2.17
N ALA A 368 -5.83 18.29 -1.04
CA ALA A 368 -4.39 18.17 -0.97
C ALA A 368 -3.95 17.36 0.26
N GLU A 369 -2.75 16.85 0.17
CA GLU A 369 -2.01 16.30 1.30
C GLU A 369 -0.59 16.86 1.34
N ILE A 370 -0.04 16.92 2.54
CA ILE A 370 1.37 17.19 2.79
C ILE A 370 1.87 16.33 3.94
N THR A 371 3.06 15.78 3.79
CA THR A 371 3.78 15.10 4.87
C THR A 371 5.20 15.65 4.95
N ALA A 372 5.69 15.89 6.16
CA ALA A 372 7.06 16.30 6.40
C ALA A 372 7.66 15.47 7.53
N GLY A 373 8.77 14.79 7.28
CA GLY A 373 9.46 13.95 8.25
C GLY A 373 10.94 14.27 8.33
N TYR A 374 11.50 14.20 9.54
CA TYR A 374 12.92 14.39 9.77
C TYR A 374 13.50 13.32 10.70
N PHE A 375 14.60 12.70 10.28
CA PHE A 375 15.33 11.74 11.11
C PHE A 375 16.17 12.46 12.18
N VAL A 376 15.58 12.68 13.36
CA VAL A 376 16.29 13.26 14.53
C VAL A 376 17.43 12.36 15.00
N LYS A 377 17.34 11.06 14.77
CA LYS A 377 18.42 10.09 14.89
C LYS A 377 18.51 9.33 13.56
N PRO A 378 19.58 9.55 12.78
CA PRO A 378 19.72 8.96 11.45
C PRO A 378 19.48 7.46 11.44
N LYS A 379 18.67 6.97 10.49
CA LYS A 379 18.27 5.57 10.31
C LYS A 379 17.59 4.92 11.53
N LYS A 380 17.19 5.71 12.52
CA LYS A 380 16.66 5.14 13.77
C LYS A 380 15.35 5.78 14.21
N VAL A 381 15.29 7.09 14.32
CA VAL A 381 14.10 7.79 14.83
C VAL A 381 13.78 8.96 13.92
N MET A 382 12.58 8.92 13.36
CA MET A 382 12.00 10.03 12.59
C MET A 382 10.80 10.60 13.34
N VAL A 383 10.72 11.92 13.39
CA VAL A 383 9.51 12.66 13.76
C VAL A 383 8.88 13.21 12.50
N TYR A 384 7.55 13.24 12.44
CA TYR A 384 6.85 13.73 11.25
C TYR A 384 5.52 14.39 11.60
N GLY A 385 5.08 15.25 10.68
CA GLY A 385 3.74 15.79 10.63
C GLY A 385 3.07 15.48 9.31
N ARG A 386 1.73 15.41 9.33
CA ARG A 386 0.91 15.30 8.14
C ARG A 386 -0.30 16.18 8.23
N GLY A 387 -0.77 16.64 7.08
CA GLY A 387 -2.05 17.32 6.95
C GLY A 387 -2.67 16.99 5.61
N SER A 388 -3.98 16.92 5.58
CA SER A 388 -4.72 16.81 4.32
C SER A 388 -6.09 17.46 4.44
N TRP A 389 -6.67 17.81 3.30
CA TRP A 389 -8.01 18.35 3.23
C TRP A 389 -8.70 17.90 1.95
N VAL A 390 -10.02 17.80 2.03
CA VAL A 390 -10.93 17.55 0.91
C VAL A 390 -11.97 18.67 0.92
N ARG A 391 -12.21 19.27 -0.22
CA ARG A 391 -13.30 20.22 -0.45
C ARG A 391 -14.12 19.78 -1.62
N GLY A 392 -15.41 19.78 -1.44
CA GLY A 392 -16.32 19.36 -2.47
C GLY A 392 -17.67 20.02 -2.38
N GLN A 393 -18.55 19.63 -3.28
CA GLN A 393 -19.86 20.25 -3.42
C GLN A 393 -20.76 20.06 -2.19
N PHE A 394 -20.51 18.99 -1.39
CA PHE A 394 -21.40 18.59 -0.30
C PHE A 394 -20.75 18.73 1.08
N GLY A 395 -19.46 19.03 1.16
CA GLY A 395 -18.79 19.21 2.43
C GLY A 395 -17.30 19.42 2.31
N ASP A 396 -16.73 19.96 3.37
CA ASP A 396 -15.31 20.19 3.55
C ASP A 396 -14.82 19.32 4.72
N SER A 397 -13.66 18.71 4.56
CA SER A 397 -13.04 17.85 5.55
C SER A 397 -11.55 18.17 5.68
N HIS A 398 -10.98 17.96 6.85
CA HIS A 398 -9.54 18.09 7.03
C HIS A 398 -8.98 17.09 8.05
N GLU A 399 -7.71 16.83 7.95
CA GLU A 399 -6.92 15.98 8.82
C GLU A 399 -5.61 16.69 9.14
N VAL A 400 -5.21 16.68 10.40
CA VAL A 400 -3.90 17.19 10.85
C VAL A 400 -3.37 16.35 11.99
N GLY A 401 -2.09 16.04 11.95
CA GLY A 401 -1.47 15.24 12.99
C GLY A 401 0.00 14.99 12.77
N GLY A 402 0.53 14.06 13.54
CA GLY A 402 1.93 13.69 13.44
C GLY A 402 2.26 12.47 14.30
N GLY A 403 3.52 12.07 14.21
CA GLY A 403 3.94 10.86 14.89
C GLY A 403 5.45 10.70 14.93
N VAL A 404 5.83 9.54 15.45
CA VAL A 404 7.21 9.08 15.56
C VAL A 404 7.32 7.71 14.90
N LYS A 405 8.27 7.57 13.97
CA LYS A 405 8.64 6.28 13.37
C LYS A 405 9.99 5.84 13.94
N TRP A 406 10.02 4.64 14.48
CA TRP A 406 11.20 4.07 15.12
C TRP A 406 11.64 2.79 14.42
N HIS A 407 12.82 2.84 13.80
CA HIS A 407 13.53 1.67 13.29
C HIS A 407 14.40 1.10 14.40
N PHE A 408 13.91 0.09 15.09
CA PHE A 408 14.63 -0.50 16.24
C PHE A 408 15.79 -1.42 15.82
N LEU A 409 15.80 -1.90 14.58
CA LEU A 409 16.94 -2.51 13.91
C LEU A 409 17.52 -1.58 12.84
N PRO A 410 18.78 -1.74 12.43
CA PRO A 410 19.43 -0.89 11.42
C PRO A 410 18.97 -1.26 10.00
N THR A 411 17.68 -1.29 9.79
CA THR A 411 17.03 -1.60 8.49
C THR A 411 15.85 -0.67 8.23
N GLU A 412 15.66 -0.32 6.98
CA GLU A 412 14.47 0.40 6.51
C GLU A 412 13.20 -0.46 6.46
N ARG A 413 13.31 -1.77 6.75
CA ARG A 413 12.28 -2.77 6.48
C ARG A 413 11.46 -3.17 7.70
N LEU A 414 11.85 -2.73 8.89
CA LEU A 414 11.16 -3.03 10.14
C LEU A 414 11.10 -1.80 11.02
N TRP A 415 9.88 -1.35 11.30
CA TRP A 415 9.68 -0.17 12.13
C TRP A 415 8.38 -0.23 12.93
N LEU A 416 8.36 0.56 14.00
CA LEU A 416 7.18 0.90 14.79
C LEU A 416 6.83 2.36 14.55
N THR A 417 5.56 2.66 14.37
CA THR A 417 5.04 4.03 14.25
C THR A 417 4.00 4.27 15.33
N GLY A 418 4.15 5.34 16.11
CA GLY A 418 3.08 5.90 16.95
C GLY A 418 2.61 7.21 16.32
N GLU A 419 1.31 7.38 16.14
CA GLU A 419 0.71 8.52 15.45
C GLU A 419 -0.56 8.98 16.16
N LEU A 420 -0.76 10.29 16.19
CA LEU A 420 -1.99 10.93 16.64
C LEU A 420 -2.40 11.98 15.62
N PHE A 421 -3.63 11.91 15.15
CA PHE A 421 -4.19 12.96 14.30
C PHE A 421 -5.63 13.29 14.68
N GLN A 422 -6.00 14.52 14.38
CA GLN A 422 -7.38 14.99 14.41
C GLN A 422 -7.94 14.92 12.99
N ILE A 423 -9.21 14.54 12.90
CA ILE A 423 -9.98 14.57 11.67
C ILE A 423 -11.28 15.34 11.93
N ASP A 424 -11.71 16.11 10.93
CA ASP A 424 -12.99 16.79 10.92
C ASP A 424 -13.79 16.31 9.72
N ARG A 425 -14.97 15.74 9.99
CA ARG A 425 -15.94 15.24 9.01
C ARG A 425 -15.31 14.37 7.93
N ALA A 426 -14.75 13.21 8.32
CA ALA A 426 -14.13 12.28 7.39
C ALA A 426 -15.02 12.00 6.16
N PRO A 427 -14.55 12.24 4.91
CA PRO A 427 -15.40 12.12 3.72
C PRO A 427 -15.42 10.69 3.17
N TYR A 428 -14.75 9.75 3.82
CA TYR A 428 -14.49 8.42 3.29
C TYR A 428 -14.48 7.37 4.40
N SER A 429 -14.94 6.17 4.06
CA SER A 429 -14.81 4.96 4.87
C SER A 429 -14.28 3.81 4.02
N GLY A 430 -13.40 3.00 4.58
CA GLY A 430 -12.85 1.83 3.87
C GLY A 430 -12.22 0.84 4.84
N ALA A 431 -11.97 -0.39 4.39
CA ALA A 431 -11.47 -1.48 5.23
C ALA A 431 -10.15 -1.15 5.96
N PHE A 432 -9.29 -0.35 5.35
CA PHE A 432 -7.98 0.00 5.91
C PHE A 432 -7.93 1.40 6.53
N THR A 433 -8.97 2.22 6.36
CA THR A 433 -8.99 3.55 6.94
C THR A 433 -9.14 3.48 8.46
N PRO A 434 -8.42 4.35 9.18
CA PRO A 434 -8.52 4.39 10.64
C PRO A 434 -9.72 5.17 11.16
N TYR A 435 -10.63 5.59 10.30
CA TYR A 435 -11.82 6.37 10.59
C TYR A 435 -12.99 5.92 9.70
N THR A 436 -14.18 6.36 10.01
CA THR A 436 -15.38 6.14 9.20
C THR A 436 -15.93 7.48 8.70
N ALA A 437 -16.74 7.43 7.65
CA ALA A 437 -17.37 8.61 7.07
C ALA A 437 -18.15 9.40 8.13
N GLY A 438 -18.09 10.71 8.06
CA GLY A 438 -18.71 11.66 9.00
C GLY A 438 -17.99 11.86 10.32
N MET A 439 -16.96 11.06 10.62
CA MET A 439 -16.25 11.15 11.91
C MET A 439 -15.55 12.50 12.09
N THR A 440 -15.75 13.10 13.26
CA THR A 440 -14.97 14.22 13.79
C THR A 440 -14.38 13.79 15.14
N GLY A 441 -13.05 13.93 15.29
CA GLY A 441 -12.39 13.56 16.56
C GLY A 441 -10.91 13.22 16.41
N TRP A 442 -10.40 12.47 17.39
CA TRP A 442 -8.99 12.07 17.48
C TRP A 442 -8.79 10.61 17.15
N VAL A 443 -7.67 10.31 16.52
CA VAL A 443 -7.30 8.93 16.14
C VAL A 443 -5.86 8.64 16.58
N PRO A 444 -5.66 8.14 17.82
CA PRO A 444 -4.41 7.54 18.20
C PRO A 444 -4.21 6.18 17.55
N MET A 445 -3.01 5.94 17.01
CA MET A 445 -2.62 4.69 16.39
C MET A 445 -1.21 4.27 16.78
N VAL A 446 -0.99 2.95 16.83
CA VAL A 446 0.34 2.34 16.88
C VAL A 446 0.40 1.23 15.84
N GLN A 447 1.41 1.23 14.98
CA GLN A 447 1.55 0.22 13.92
C GLN A 447 2.98 -0.29 13.82
N THR A 448 3.12 -1.61 13.79
CA THR A 448 4.38 -2.28 13.40
C THR A 448 4.28 -2.70 11.94
N VAL A 449 5.35 -2.48 11.20
CA VAL A 449 5.49 -2.91 9.80
C VAL A 449 6.77 -3.71 9.64
N LEU A 450 6.62 -4.89 9.05
CA LEU A 450 7.71 -5.69 8.49
C LEU A 450 7.52 -5.73 6.97
N ALA A 451 8.47 -5.20 6.23
CA ALA A 451 8.47 -5.14 4.77
C ALA A 451 9.79 -5.71 4.24
N PHE A 452 9.83 -7.02 4.15
CA PHE A 452 11.06 -7.75 3.84
C PHE A 452 11.10 -8.22 2.38
#